data_b36eb9b9b97d455019d2bff00c58c375
#
_entry.id   b36eb9b9b97d455019d2bff00c58c375
#
_cell.length_a   1.000
_cell.length_b   1.000
_cell.length_c   1.000
_cell.angle_alpha   90.00
_cell.angle_beta   90.00
_cell.angle_gamma   90.00
#
_symmetry.space_group_name_H-M   'P 1'
#
loop_
_entity.id
_entity.type
_entity.pdbx_description
1 polymer ?
#
loop_
_entity_poly.entity_id
_entity_poly.type
_entity_poly.pdbx_seq_one_letter_code
_entity_poly.pdbx_strand_id
1 'polypeptide(L)'
;MTIIQKNVLGEDLEECSKNPLTGWFRDGCCNTDENDHGLHTVCVKVNDEFLNWCKNAGNDLITPHPEFGFPGLKDGDCWCVCASWVARAIESGKGCSIYLKKTHENTLKLVPIEKLKKFAIDLS
;
A
#
# COMPACT_ATOMS: atom_id res chain seq x y z
N MET A 1 -10.93 -0.64 -22.55
CA MET A 1 -10.88 -1.97 -21.92
C MET A 1 -9.99 -1.90 -20.68
N THR A 2 -10.50 -2.36 -19.54
CA THR A 2 -9.72 -2.36 -18.32
C THR A 2 -8.83 -3.60 -18.28
N ILE A 3 -7.52 -3.41 -18.10
CA ILE A 3 -6.59 -4.51 -17.96
C ILE A 3 -6.48 -4.82 -16.46
N ILE A 4 -6.83 -6.05 -16.08
CA ILE A 4 -6.72 -6.49 -14.69
C ILE A 4 -5.26 -6.85 -14.45
N GLN A 5 -4.65 -6.19 -13.46
CA GLN A 5 -3.27 -6.47 -13.07
C GLN A 5 -3.24 -7.60 -12.04
N LYS A 6 -2.06 -8.12 -11.76
CA LYS A 6 -1.91 -9.27 -10.88
C LYS A 6 -1.36 -8.88 -9.52
N ASN A 7 -1.78 -9.62 -8.50
CA ASN A 7 -1.24 -9.46 -7.14
C ASN A 7 0.01 -10.31 -6.94
N VAL A 8 0.62 -10.19 -5.76
CA VAL A 8 1.87 -10.90 -5.43
C VAL A 8 1.72 -12.42 -5.39
N LEU A 9 0.47 -12.92 -5.39
CA LEU A 9 0.18 -14.36 -5.42
C LEU A 9 -0.04 -14.87 -6.84
N GLY A 10 0.06 -13.99 -7.85
CA GLY A 10 -0.16 -14.36 -9.25
C GLY A 10 -1.63 -14.42 -9.65
N GLU A 11 -2.52 -13.96 -8.80
CA GLU A 11 -3.96 -13.90 -9.04
C GLU A 11 -4.38 -12.51 -9.46
N ASP A 12 -5.65 -12.33 -9.86
CA ASP A 12 -6.16 -11.02 -10.20
C ASP A 12 -6.12 -10.10 -8.99
N LEU A 13 -5.63 -8.87 -9.19
CA LEU A 13 -5.52 -7.88 -8.13
C LEU A 13 -6.90 -7.47 -7.63
N GLU A 14 -7.13 -7.58 -6.31
CA GLU A 14 -8.38 -7.18 -5.68
C GLU A 14 -8.35 -5.71 -5.26
N GLU A 15 -9.53 -5.13 -5.06
CA GLU A 15 -9.67 -3.74 -4.64
C GLU A 15 -9.12 -3.52 -3.23
N CYS A 16 -8.32 -2.47 -3.04
CA CYS A 16 -7.76 -2.09 -1.75
C CYS A 16 -8.75 -1.26 -0.93
N SER A 17 -9.17 -0.10 -1.45
CA SER A 17 -10.13 0.74 -0.75
C SER A 17 -10.77 1.77 -1.67
N LYS A 18 -12.06 2.01 -1.45
CA LYS A 18 -12.78 3.14 -2.08
C LYS A 18 -13.10 4.25 -1.07
N ASN A 19 -12.96 3.98 0.22
CA ASN A 19 -13.19 4.98 1.27
C ASN A 19 -12.18 4.76 2.42
N PRO A 20 -11.05 5.46 2.39
CA PRO A 20 -10.63 6.48 1.42
C PRO A 20 -10.34 5.88 0.04
N LEU A 21 -10.61 6.66 -1.00
CA LEU A 21 -10.33 6.23 -2.37
C LEU A 21 -8.82 6.28 -2.60
N THR A 22 -8.23 5.13 -2.89
CA THR A 22 -6.79 4.96 -2.97
C THR A 22 -6.34 4.53 -4.36
N GLY A 23 -5.03 4.39 -4.53
CA GLY A 23 -4.38 3.93 -5.74
C GLY A 23 -3.73 5.06 -6.53
N TRP A 24 -2.70 4.71 -7.28
CA TRP A 24 -2.02 5.65 -8.18
C TRP A 24 -3.02 6.30 -9.15
N PHE A 25 -3.98 5.51 -9.65
CA PHE A 25 -5.02 5.99 -10.54
C PHE A 25 -6.29 6.46 -9.82
N ARG A 26 -6.35 6.37 -8.49
CA ARG A 26 -7.55 6.65 -7.70
C ARG A 26 -8.77 5.84 -8.15
N ASP A 27 -8.54 4.57 -8.45
CA ASP A 27 -9.60 3.63 -8.83
C ASP A 27 -9.92 2.60 -7.73
N GLY A 28 -9.30 2.76 -6.55
CA GLY A 28 -9.49 1.87 -5.42
C GLY A 28 -8.56 0.67 -5.38
N CYS A 29 -7.80 0.45 -6.44
CA CYS A 29 -6.88 -0.68 -6.58
C CYS A 29 -5.43 -0.20 -6.61
N CYS A 30 -4.51 -1.03 -6.13
CA CYS A 30 -3.08 -0.71 -6.14
C CYS A 30 -2.46 -1.00 -7.52
N ASN A 31 -3.15 -0.59 -8.58
CA ASN A 31 -2.66 -0.67 -9.95
C ASN A 31 -1.49 0.29 -10.15
N THR A 32 -0.61 -0.05 -11.07
CA THR A 32 0.56 0.78 -11.32
C THR A 32 0.90 0.81 -12.81
N ASP A 33 1.75 1.75 -13.19
CA ASP A 33 2.33 1.83 -14.53
C ASP A 33 3.75 2.37 -14.44
N GLU A 34 4.38 2.60 -15.59
CA GLU A 34 5.77 3.05 -15.68
C GLU A 34 6.01 4.45 -15.12
N ASN A 35 4.95 5.25 -14.94
CA ASN A 35 5.05 6.60 -14.39
C ASN A 35 4.98 6.61 -12.86
N ASP A 36 4.59 5.50 -12.25
CA ASP A 36 4.52 5.37 -10.79
C ASP A 36 5.88 4.95 -10.23
N HIS A 37 6.81 5.89 -10.16
CA HIS A 37 8.18 5.61 -9.75
C HIS A 37 8.29 5.15 -8.29
N GLY A 38 7.36 5.58 -7.44
CA GLY A 38 7.33 5.16 -6.04
C GLY A 38 6.72 3.80 -5.83
N LEU A 39 6.08 3.21 -6.85
CA LEU A 39 5.36 1.95 -6.80
C LEU A 39 4.35 1.95 -5.64
N HIS A 40 3.26 2.71 -5.82
CA HIS A 40 2.14 2.76 -4.86
C HIS A 40 1.33 1.46 -4.95
N THR A 41 1.97 0.35 -4.61
CA THR A 41 1.51 -0.99 -4.96
C THR A 41 1.15 -1.88 -3.78
N VAL A 42 1.42 -1.44 -2.54
CA VAL A 42 1.16 -2.26 -1.35
C VAL A 42 -0.11 -1.81 -0.67
N CYS A 43 -1.11 -2.69 -0.59
CA CYS A 43 -2.33 -2.39 0.16
C CYS A 43 -2.10 -2.65 1.64
N VAL A 44 -2.00 -1.58 2.41
CA VAL A 44 -1.71 -1.61 3.83
C VAL A 44 -2.96 -1.18 4.60
N LYS A 45 -3.32 -1.96 5.63
CA LYS A 45 -4.27 -1.51 6.64
C LYS A 45 -3.45 -0.77 7.69
N VAL A 46 -3.52 0.56 7.68
CA VAL A 46 -2.66 1.38 8.53
C VAL A 46 -3.13 1.38 9.97
N ASN A 47 -2.20 1.62 10.89
CA ASN A 47 -2.48 1.83 12.28
C ASN A 47 -1.73 3.09 12.76
N ASP A 48 -2.05 3.54 13.98
CA ASP A 48 -1.46 4.78 14.50
C ASP A 48 0.07 4.70 14.60
N GLU A 49 0.61 3.56 14.99
CA GLU A 49 2.07 3.38 15.08
C GLU A 49 2.74 3.57 13.73
N PHE A 50 2.20 2.93 12.69
CA PHE A 50 2.73 3.05 11.33
C PHE A 50 2.61 4.48 10.81
N LEU A 51 1.45 5.11 11.02
CA LEU A 51 1.21 6.48 10.57
C LEU A 51 2.15 7.47 11.22
N ASN A 52 2.36 7.35 12.53
CA ASN A 52 3.27 8.21 13.27
C ASN A 52 4.73 7.99 12.85
N TRP A 53 5.12 6.74 12.63
CA TRP A 53 6.45 6.43 12.12
C TRP A 53 6.69 7.07 10.75
N CYS A 54 5.72 6.94 9.84
CA CYS A 54 5.82 7.53 8.51
C CYS A 54 5.96 9.05 8.58
N LYS A 55 5.16 9.70 9.41
CA LYS A 55 5.21 11.15 9.59
C LYS A 55 6.59 11.59 10.07
N ASN A 56 7.12 10.93 11.08
CA ASN A 56 8.42 11.26 11.65
C ASN A 56 9.56 10.97 10.68
N ALA A 57 9.39 9.99 9.80
CA ALA A 57 10.39 9.62 8.80
C ALA A 57 10.33 10.49 7.55
N GLY A 58 9.37 11.40 7.44
CA GLY A 58 9.25 12.33 6.32
C GLY A 58 8.14 12.02 5.33
N ASN A 59 7.26 11.06 5.63
CA ASN A 59 6.12 10.73 4.78
C ASN A 59 4.83 10.87 5.59
N ASP A 60 4.31 12.09 5.66
CA ASP A 60 3.11 12.38 6.44
C ASP A 60 1.85 11.90 5.68
N LEU A 61 1.28 10.79 6.15
CA LEU A 61 0.03 10.25 5.62
C LEU A 61 -1.18 10.68 6.45
N ILE A 62 -0.99 11.50 7.48
CA ILE A 62 -2.05 11.91 8.40
C ILE A 62 -2.70 13.22 7.96
N THR A 63 -1.90 14.19 7.53
CA THR A 63 -2.40 15.52 7.15
C THR A 63 -3.15 15.47 5.83
N PRO A 64 -4.40 15.95 5.77
CA PRO A 64 -5.13 15.99 4.50
C PRO A 64 -4.49 16.91 3.48
N HIS A 65 -4.58 16.52 2.21
CA HIS A 65 -4.15 17.33 1.07
C HIS A 65 -5.27 17.32 0.02
N PRO A 66 -6.31 18.16 0.24
CA PRO A 66 -7.48 18.19 -0.66
C PRO A 66 -7.13 18.43 -2.12
N GLU A 67 -6.08 19.21 -2.38
CA GLU A 67 -5.60 19.52 -3.73
C GLU A 67 -5.16 18.27 -4.51
N PHE A 68 -4.84 17.17 -3.80
CA PHE A 68 -4.48 15.89 -4.42
C PHE A 68 -5.57 14.83 -4.19
N GLY A 69 -6.73 15.23 -3.68
CA GLY A 69 -7.79 14.28 -3.34
C GLY A 69 -7.41 13.34 -2.20
N PHE A 70 -6.51 13.77 -1.32
CA PHE A 70 -6.03 12.95 -0.21
C PHE A 70 -6.69 13.41 1.10
N PRO A 71 -7.55 12.57 1.70
CA PRO A 71 -8.30 12.97 2.91
C PRO A 71 -7.52 12.86 4.21
N GLY A 72 -6.28 12.35 4.18
CA GLY A 72 -5.55 11.96 5.38
C GLY A 72 -6.01 10.59 5.86
N LEU A 73 -5.11 9.85 6.48
CA LEU A 73 -5.40 8.49 6.94
C LEU A 73 -5.51 8.45 8.47
N LYS A 74 -6.31 7.50 8.95
CA LYS A 74 -6.47 7.20 10.37
C LYS A 74 -6.41 5.70 10.57
N ASP A 75 -6.26 5.28 11.82
CA ASP A 75 -6.20 3.86 12.18
C ASP A 75 -7.34 3.07 11.53
N GLY A 76 -6.99 1.96 10.89
CA GLY A 76 -7.96 1.08 10.22
C GLY A 76 -8.20 1.36 8.75
N ASP A 77 -7.73 2.51 8.24
CA ASP A 77 -7.88 2.81 6.81
C ASP A 77 -6.94 1.93 5.97
N CYS A 78 -7.34 1.65 4.73
CA CYS A 78 -6.50 0.94 3.77
C CYS A 78 -6.00 1.91 2.70
N TRP A 79 -4.74 1.78 2.34
CA TRP A 79 -4.09 2.68 1.40
C TRP A 79 -3.04 1.97 0.57
N CYS A 80 -2.91 2.34 -0.69
CA CYS A 80 -1.84 1.84 -1.55
C CYS A 80 -0.58 2.63 -1.26
N VAL A 81 0.29 2.06 -0.42
CA VAL A 81 1.51 2.71 0.06
C VAL A 81 2.68 2.40 -0.89
N CYS A 82 3.61 3.33 -1.01
CA CYS A 82 4.83 3.12 -1.78
C CYS A 82 5.57 1.88 -1.29
N ALA A 83 5.96 1.01 -2.22
CA ALA A 83 6.69 -0.22 -1.86
C ALA A 83 8.01 0.08 -1.16
N SER A 84 8.69 1.17 -1.54
CA SER A 84 9.94 1.58 -0.88
C SER A 84 9.72 1.96 0.58
N TRP A 85 8.59 2.60 0.90
CA TRP A 85 8.27 2.94 2.29
C TRP A 85 7.96 1.70 3.11
N VAL A 86 7.23 0.74 2.53
CA VAL A 86 6.96 -0.53 3.20
C VAL A 86 8.25 -1.28 3.47
N ALA A 87 9.18 -1.30 2.50
CA ALA A 87 10.50 -1.92 2.69
C ALA A 87 11.23 -1.29 3.87
N ARG A 88 11.23 0.05 3.95
CA ARG A 88 11.89 0.76 5.05
C ARG A 88 11.22 0.49 6.39
N ALA A 89 9.88 0.44 6.41
CA ALA A 89 9.13 0.14 7.64
C ALA A 89 9.47 -1.25 8.16
N ILE A 90 9.53 -2.24 7.28
CA ILE A 90 9.90 -3.62 7.64
C ILE A 90 11.31 -3.66 8.22
N GLU A 91 12.28 -3.00 7.58
CA GLU A 91 13.66 -2.94 8.06
C GLU A 91 13.78 -2.23 9.41
N SER A 92 12.91 -1.27 9.66
CA SER A 92 12.90 -0.50 10.92
C SER A 92 12.10 -1.19 12.02
N GLY A 93 11.54 -2.37 11.77
CA GLY A 93 10.72 -3.09 12.74
C GLY A 93 9.33 -2.47 12.92
N LYS A 94 8.90 -1.63 11.99
CA LYS A 94 7.61 -0.92 12.04
C LYS A 94 6.65 -1.43 10.97
N GLY A 95 6.69 -2.73 10.74
CA GLY A 95 5.79 -3.35 9.77
C GLY A 95 4.32 -3.11 10.10
N CYS A 96 3.48 -3.25 9.10
CA CYS A 96 2.06 -2.97 9.16
C CYS A 96 1.29 -4.15 8.57
N SER A 97 -0.04 -4.12 8.71
CA SER A 97 -0.89 -5.19 8.17
C SER A 97 -1.02 -5.04 6.66
N ILE A 98 -0.73 -6.11 5.93
CA ILE A 98 -0.71 -6.08 4.46
C ILE A 98 -1.74 -7.08 3.91
N TYR A 99 -2.51 -6.64 2.92
CA TYR A 99 -3.40 -7.53 2.16
C TYR A 99 -2.67 -7.99 0.90
N LEU A 100 -2.18 -9.21 0.88
CA LEU A 100 -1.42 -9.72 -0.27
C LEU A 100 -2.27 -9.83 -1.53
N LYS A 101 -3.56 -10.19 -1.39
CA LYS A 101 -4.47 -10.29 -2.53
C LYS A 101 -4.74 -8.93 -3.18
N LYS A 102 -4.44 -7.85 -2.47
CA LYS A 102 -4.66 -6.47 -2.91
C LYS A 102 -3.35 -5.72 -3.17
N THR A 103 -2.24 -6.41 -3.14
CA THR A 103 -0.89 -5.86 -3.34
C THR A 103 -0.38 -6.29 -4.70
N HIS A 104 0.02 -5.32 -5.53
CA HIS A 104 0.46 -5.55 -6.90
C HIS A 104 1.77 -6.33 -6.95
N GLU A 105 1.90 -7.20 -7.94
CA GLU A 105 3.09 -8.06 -8.09
C GLU A 105 4.41 -7.28 -8.23
N ASN A 106 4.37 -6.04 -8.72
CA ASN A 106 5.59 -5.22 -8.86
C ASN A 106 6.23 -4.89 -7.52
N THR A 107 5.50 -5.05 -6.40
CA THR A 107 6.08 -4.91 -5.06
C THR A 107 7.26 -5.87 -4.86
N LEU A 108 7.22 -7.04 -5.52
CA LEU A 108 8.27 -8.05 -5.39
C LEU A 108 9.62 -7.59 -5.93
N LYS A 109 9.66 -6.49 -6.69
CA LYS A 109 10.92 -5.89 -7.14
C LYS A 109 11.70 -5.27 -5.98
N LEU A 110 11.01 -4.88 -4.90
CA LEU A 110 11.61 -4.22 -3.75
C LEU A 110 11.53 -5.03 -2.46
N VAL A 111 10.49 -5.87 -2.30
CA VAL A 111 10.27 -6.63 -1.07
C VAL A 111 10.00 -8.09 -1.41
N PRO A 112 10.84 -9.02 -0.93
CA PRO A 112 10.60 -10.46 -1.17
C PRO A 112 9.29 -10.93 -0.56
N ILE A 113 8.66 -11.92 -1.19
CA ILE A 113 7.37 -12.45 -0.74
C ILE A 113 7.43 -12.97 0.70
N GLU A 114 8.55 -13.55 1.12
CA GLU A 114 8.70 -14.07 2.48
C GLU A 114 8.58 -12.97 3.54
N LYS A 115 9.06 -11.77 3.23
CA LYS A 115 8.93 -10.63 4.14
C LYS A 115 7.50 -10.13 4.18
N LEU A 116 6.84 -10.06 3.02
CA LEU A 116 5.44 -9.63 2.95
C LEU A 116 4.52 -10.58 3.72
N LYS A 117 4.77 -11.89 3.62
CA LYS A 117 3.94 -12.91 4.30
C LYS A 117 3.92 -12.75 5.81
N LYS A 118 4.99 -12.22 6.41
CA LYS A 118 5.05 -12.00 7.86
C LYS A 118 4.02 -10.98 8.34
N PHE A 119 3.58 -10.09 7.46
CA PHE A 119 2.65 -9.01 7.78
C PHE A 119 1.29 -9.20 7.12
N ALA A 120 1.10 -10.33 6.43
CA ALA A 120 -0.14 -10.61 5.71
C ALA A 120 -1.30 -10.89 6.65
N ILE A 121 -2.46 -10.28 6.38
CA ILE A 121 -3.67 -10.49 7.17
C ILE A 121 -4.79 -11.15 6.38
N ASP A 122 -4.57 -11.48 5.12
CA ASP A 122 -5.55 -12.13 4.25
C ASP A 122 -5.11 -13.52 3.77
N LEU A 123 -4.12 -14.10 4.43
CA LEU A 123 -3.72 -15.50 4.23
C LEU A 123 -4.17 -16.32 5.42
N SER A 124 -4.74 -17.48 5.14
CA SER A 124 -5.12 -18.42 6.19
C SER A 124 -4.00 -19.40 6.48
#